data_89f9da62d83ef3f2fb1e4b6305d69b59
#
_entry.id   89f9da62d83ef3f2fb1e4b6305d69b59
#
_cell.length_a   1.000
_cell.length_b   1.000
_cell.length_c   1.000
_cell.angle_alpha   90.00
_cell.angle_beta   90.00
_cell.angle_gamma   90.00
#
_symmetry.space_group_name_H-M   'P 1'
#
loop_
_entity.id
_entity.type
_entity.pdbx_description
1 polymer ?
#
loop_
_entity_poly.entity_id
_entity_poly.type
_entity_poly.pdbx_seq_one_letter_code
_entity_poly.pdbx_strand_id
1 'polypeptide(L)'
;MIVLGFQYRFEAEAFLDALKTPLEYFGLNLHPEKSRMIEFGRYAAENRKRNGEGKPETFDFLGFTHICSRFPRGGFEIRRRSIKKRFCAKLKEVRKKIKARRDNDIAEQGRWIRSVILGYRNYFAVPRNMDTVKRFRNEILLAWYRALRRRSQKGEKMPWKSFRNIYICWMPRITLLHPWPWVRFDARYSR
;
A
#
# COMPACT_ATOMS: atom_id res chain seq x y z
N MET A 1 1.20 -0.99 16.88
CA MET A 1 -0.22 -1.13 16.52
C MET A 1 -0.52 -2.61 16.41
N ILE A 2 -1.53 -3.08 17.10
CA ILE A 2 -2.02 -4.48 17.11
C ILE A 2 -3.40 -4.47 16.47
N VAL A 3 -3.75 -5.51 15.72
CA VAL A 3 -5.08 -5.75 15.17
C VAL A 3 -5.49 -7.15 15.61
N LEU A 4 -6.63 -7.27 16.24
CA LEU A 4 -7.20 -8.52 16.70
C LEU A 4 -8.55 -8.72 16.00
N GLY A 5 -8.90 -9.97 15.68
CA GLY A 5 -10.15 -10.32 15.03
C GLY A 5 -10.94 -11.29 15.91
N PHE A 6 -12.22 -11.02 16.10
CA PHE A 6 -13.14 -11.84 16.84
C PHE A 6 -14.34 -12.19 15.95
N GLN A 7 -14.98 -13.32 16.23
CA GLN A 7 -16.17 -13.73 15.49
C GLN A 7 -17.41 -12.97 15.98
N TYR A 8 -17.51 -12.76 17.27
CA TYR A 8 -18.65 -12.08 17.91
C TYR A 8 -18.21 -10.80 18.61
N ARG A 9 -19.10 -9.82 18.64
CA ARG A 9 -18.83 -8.51 19.23
C ARG A 9 -18.59 -8.62 20.75
N PHE A 10 -19.37 -9.43 21.44
CA PHE A 10 -19.21 -9.61 22.88
C PHE A 10 -17.85 -10.18 23.29
N GLU A 11 -17.25 -11.04 22.45
CA GLU A 11 -15.89 -11.56 22.67
C GLU A 11 -14.85 -10.45 22.58
N ALA A 12 -15.02 -9.54 21.61
CA ALA A 12 -14.12 -8.40 21.45
C ALA A 12 -14.23 -7.42 22.62
N GLU A 13 -15.44 -7.18 23.14
CA GLU A 13 -15.70 -6.34 24.31
C GLU A 13 -15.10 -6.95 25.57
N ALA A 14 -15.37 -8.23 25.82
CA ALA A 14 -14.81 -8.95 26.96
C ALA A 14 -13.27 -9.01 26.93
N PHE A 15 -12.69 -9.25 25.75
CA PHE A 15 -11.23 -9.22 25.58
C PHE A 15 -10.65 -7.83 25.85
N LEU A 16 -11.28 -6.77 25.36
CA LEU A 16 -10.83 -5.41 25.55
C LEU A 16 -10.80 -5.05 27.05
N ASP A 17 -11.81 -5.45 27.80
CA ASP A 17 -11.86 -5.22 29.23
C ASP A 17 -10.83 -6.06 29.99
N ALA A 18 -10.71 -7.35 29.63
CA ALA A 18 -9.70 -8.23 30.21
C ALA A 18 -8.26 -7.77 29.92
N LEU A 19 -8.03 -7.04 28.81
CA LEU A 19 -6.69 -6.56 28.45
C LEU A 19 -6.25 -5.34 29.27
N LYS A 20 -7.17 -4.55 29.84
CA LYS A 20 -6.86 -3.34 30.60
C LYS A 20 -6.03 -3.64 31.84
N THR A 21 -6.48 -4.60 32.66
CA THR A 21 -5.82 -4.95 33.92
C THR A 21 -4.36 -5.40 33.76
N PRO A 22 -4.01 -6.35 32.85
CA PRO A 22 -2.61 -6.68 32.61
C PRO A 22 -1.76 -5.53 32.10
N LEU A 23 -2.32 -4.66 31.24
CA LEU A 23 -1.58 -3.51 30.72
C LEU A 23 -1.27 -2.51 31.83
N GLU A 24 -2.24 -2.23 32.70
CA GLU A 24 -2.06 -1.35 33.87
C GLU A 24 -1.00 -1.90 34.83
N TYR A 25 -0.97 -3.22 35.04
CA TYR A 25 0.07 -3.88 35.85
C TYR A 25 1.49 -3.61 35.33
N PHE A 26 1.66 -3.53 34.00
CA PHE A 26 2.95 -3.17 33.36
C PHE A 26 3.11 -1.66 33.14
N GLY A 27 2.28 -0.81 33.71
CA GLY A 27 2.33 0.65 33.53
C GLY A 27 1.98 1.12 32.11
N LEU A 28 1.26 0.28 31.34
CA LEU A 28 0.82 0.58 29.97
C LEU A 28 -0.66 0.90 29.96
N ASN A 29 -1.05 1.94 29.24
CA ASN A 29 -2.44 2.32 29.07
C ASN A 29 -2.86 2.26 27.60
N LEU A 30 -4.09 1.79 27.35
CA LEU A 30 -4.69 1.86 26.03
C LEU A 30 -5.02 3.32 25.70
N HIS A 31 -4.51 3.77 24.56
CA HIS A 31 -4.79 5.13 24.09
C HIS A 31 -6.24 5.22 23.58
N PRO A 32 -7.11 6.04 24.21
CA PRO A 32 -8.55 6.01 23.92
C PRO A 32 -8.89 6.35 22.46
N GLU A 33 -8.23 7.35 21.89
CA GLU A 33 -8.48 7.75 20.48
C GLU A 33 -7.88 6.79 19.43
N LYS A 34 -6.91 5.95 19.81
CA LYS A 34 -6.23 5.01 18.89
C LYS A 34 -6.71 3.58 19.06
N SER A 35 -7.44 3.28 20.14
CA SER A 35 -8.07 1.99 20.40
C SER A 35 -9.52 2.06 19.97
N ARG A 36 -9.88 1.30 18.96
CA ARG A 36 -11.26 1.29 18.47
C ARG A 36 -11.68 -0.11 18.05
N MET A 37 -12.92 -0.40 18.25
CA MET A 37 -13.59 -1.59 17.76
C MET A 37 -14.37 -1.22 16.49
N ILE A 38 -14.24 -2.01 15.46
CA ILE A 38 -14.93 -1.80 14.19
C ILE A 38 -15.62 -3.09 13.75
N GLU A 39 -16.76 -2.98 13.11
CA GLU A 39 -17.38 -4.09 12.43
C GLU A 39 -16.74 -4.27 11.04
N PHE A 40 -16.03 -5.41 10.88
CA PHE A 40 -15.29 -5.69 9.68
C PHE A 40 -15.43 -7.17 9.29
N GLY A 41 -15.75 -7.47 8.04
CA GLY A 41 -15.87 -8.85 7.59
C GLY A 41 -16.96 -9.05 6.54
N ARG A 42 -17.27 -10.33 6.29
CA ARG A 42 -18.21 -10.76 5.23
C ARG A 42 -19.59 -10.12 5.38
N TYR A 43 -20.09 -10.03 6.59
CA TYR A 43 -21.45 -9.57 6.89
C TYR A 43 -21.53 -8.09 7.27
N ALA A 44 -20.39 -7.42 7.47
CA ALA A 44 -20.36 -6.03 7.92
C ALA A 44 -21.18 -5.07 7.03
N ALA A 45 -21.17 -5.27 5.71
CA ALA A 45 -21.93 -4.43 4.80
C ALA A 45 -23.46 -4.63 4.92
N GLU A 46 -23.89 -5.85 5.19
CA GLU A 46 -25.30 -6.21 5.33
C GLU A 46 -25.85 -5.78 6.68
N ASN A 47 -25.09 -6.02 7.76
CA ASN A 47 -25.46 -5.61 9.11
C ASN A 47 -25.60 -4.09 9.20
N ARG A 48 -24.60 -3.35 8.71
CA ARG A 48 -24.64 -1.88 8.72
C ARG A 48 -25.81 -1.33 7.88
N LYS A 49 -26.12 -1.98 6.74
CA LYS A 49 -27.31 -1.60 5.96
C LYS A 49 -28.61 -1.83 6.73
N ARG A 50 -28.75 -2.95 7.47
CA ARG A 50 -29.92 -3.22 8.32
C ARG A 50 -30.08 -2.17 9.42
N ASN A 51 -28.97 -1.71 9.97
CA ASN A 51 -28.96 -0.70 11.05
C ASN A 51 -29.07 0.74 10.51
N GLY A 52 -29.28 0.96 9.21
CA GLY A 52 -29.32 2.29 8.61
C GLY A 52 -27.97 3.00 8.56
N GLU A 53 -26.87 2.29 8.81
CA GLU A 53 -25.53 2.82 8.81
C GLU A 53 -24.91 2.82 7.39
N GLY A 54 -23.84 3.61 7.19
CA GLY A 54 -23.13 3.69 5.93
C GLY A 54 -22.27 2.46 5.60
N LYS A 55 -21.34 2.62 4.68
CA LYS A 55 -20.41 1.55 4.28
C LYS A 55 -19.58 1.06 5.47
N PRO A 56 -19.11 -0.22 5.45
CA PRO A 56 -18.19 -0.74 6.46
C PRO A 56 -16.98 0.16 6.66
N GLU A 57 -16.53 0.25 7.89
CA GLU A 57 -15.34 0.99 8.22
C GLU A 57 -14.10 0.38 7.57
N THR A 58 -13.07 1.18 7.47
CA THR A 58 -11.76 0.77 6.97
C THR A 58 -10.72 0.98 8.06
N PHE A 59 -9.65 0.22 8.03
CA PHE A 59 -8.53 0.43 8.94
C PHE A 59 -7.19 0.35 8.22
N ASP A 60 -6.24 1.10 8.74
CA ASP A 60 -4.87 1.11 8.24
C ASP A 60 -4.00 0.16 9.05
N PHE A 61 -3.35 -0.79 8.36
CA PHE A 61 -2.43 -1.73 8.99
C PHE A 61 -1.26 -2.07 8.05
N LEU A 62 -0.04 -2.08 8.56
CA LEU A 62 1.18 -2.42 7.81
C LEU A 62 1.28 -1.72 6.45
N GLY A 63 0.97 -0.42 6.40
CA GLY A 63 1.09 0.36 5.18
C GLY A 63 -0.06 0.23 4.18
N PHE A 64 -1.09 -0.56 4.52
CA PHE A 64 -2.28 -0.76 3.71
C PHE A 64 -3.54 -0.31 4.44
N THR A 65 -4.46 0.28 3.70
CA THR A 65 -5.86 0.43 4.10
C THR A 65 -6.60 -0.84 3.72
N HIS A 66 -7.23 -1.48 4.71
CA HIS A 66 -8.06 -2.68 4.56
C HIS A 66 -9.53 -2.26 4.38
N ILE A 67 -10.18 -2.83 3.37
CA ILE A 67 -11.51 -2.43 2.91
C ILE A 67 -12.33 -3.69 2.68
N CYS A 68 -13.54 -3.77 3.26
CA CYS A 68 -14.53 -4.78 2.90
C CYS A 68 -14.98 -4.56 1.46
N SER A 69 -14.86 -5.56 0.62
CA SER A 69 -15.17 -5.51 -0.81
C SER A 69 -15.84 -6.80 -1.28
N ARG A 70 -16.25 -6.82 -2.54
CA ARG A 70 -16.76 -8.03 -3.22
C ARG A 70 -15.97 -8.28 -4.50
N PHE A 71 -15.78 -9.55 -4.84
CA PHE A 71 -15.24 -9.93 -6.14
C PHE A 71 -16.23 -9.56 -7.26
N PRO A 72 -15.77 -9.29 -8.49
CA PRO A 72 -16.66 -9.06 -9.64
C PRO A 72 -17.64 -10.20 -9.90
N ARG A 73 -17.24 -11.43 -9.58
CA ARG A 73 -18.08 -12.66 -9.74
C ARG A 73 -18.89 -12.99 -8.48
N GLY A 74 -18.98 -12.06 -7.53
CA GLY A 74 -19.59 -12.29 -6.21
C GLY A 74 -18.59 -12.83 -5.17
N GLY A 75 -19.05 -12.92 -3.92
CA GLY A 75 -18.21 -13.35 -2.80
C GLY A 75 -17.48 -12.21 -2.12
N PHE A 76 -17.13 -12.43 -0.86
CA PHE A 76 -16.45 -11.46 0.00
C PHE A 76 -14.95 -11.40 -0.30
N GLU A 77 -14.41 -10.19 -0.29
CA GLU A 77 -12.98 -9.92 -0.47
C GLU A 77 -12.51 -8.85 0.52
N ILE A 78 -11.35 -9.04 1.11
CA ILE A 78 -10.64 -7.95 1.79
C ILE A 78 -9.68 -7.31 0.79
N ARG A 79 -10.01 -6.10 0.39
CA ARG A 79 -9.18 -5.32 -0.52
C ARG A 79 -8.13 -4.55 0.26
N ARG A 80 -6.87 -4.71 -0.12
CA ARG A 80 -5.74 -3.98 0.45
C ARG A 80 -5.29 -2.90 -0.53
N ARG A 81 -5.21 -1.66 -0.08
CA ARG A 81 -4.66 -0.53 -0.87
C ARG A 81 -3.57 0.16 -0.07
N SER A 82 -2.52 0.60 -0.74
CA SER A 82 -1.49 1.43 -0.11
C SER A 82 -2.13 2.68 0.50
N ILE A 83 -1.77 3.02 1.73
CA ILE A 83 -2.25 4.22 2.42
C ILE A 83 -1.90 5.46 1.59
N LYS A 84 -2.91 6.24 1.18
CA LYS A 84 -2.77 7.40 0.30
C LYS A 84 -1.74 8.43 0.83
N LYS A 85 -1.80 8.74 2.12
CA LYS A 85 -0.86 9.69 2.76
C LYS A 85 0.60 9.21 2.62
N ARG A 86 0.87 7.93 2.90
CA ARG A 86 2.21 7.33 2.78
C ARG A 86 2.69 7.26 1.32
N PHE A 87 1.80 6.91 0.40
CA PHE A 87 2.08 6.93 -1.04
C PHE A 87 2.51 8.32 -1.52
N CYS A 88 1.73 9.36 -1.20
CA CYS A 88 2.03 10.73 -1.57
C CYS A 88 3.34 11.24 -0.94
N ALA A 89 3.57 10.94 0.35
CA ALA A 89 4.80 11.31 1.03
C ALA A 89 6.03 10.66 0.38
N LYS A 90 5.95 9.36 0.06
CA LYS A 90 7.04 8.64 -0.63
C LYS A 90 7.30 9.18 -2.03
N LEU A 91 6.26 9.49 -2.80
CA LEU A 91 6.44 10.15 -4.10
C LEU A 91 7.11 11.52 -3.99
N LYS A 92 6.71 12.32 -3.00
CA LYS A 92 7.32 13.64 -2.75
C LYS A 92 8.81 13.50 -2.41
N GLU A 93 9.17 12.56 -1.54
CA GLU A 93 10.56 12.26 -1.19
C GLU A 93 11.39 11.88 -2.43
N VAL A 94 10.88 10.91 -3.21
CA VAL A 94 11.58 10.41 -4.41
C VAL A 94 11.75 11.52 -5.45
N ARG A 95 10.72 12.33 -5.69
CA ARG A 95 10.79 13.48 -6.61
C ARG A 95 11.85 14.50 -6.17
N LYS A 96 11.97 14.77 -4.86
CA LYS A 96 13.04 15.63 -4.32
C LYS A 96 14.42 15.04 -4.61
N LYS A 97 14.59 13.73 -4.38
CA LYS A 97 15.85 13.02 -4.65
C LYS A 97 16.20 12.96 -6.14
N ILE A 98 15.22 12.81 -7.03
CA ILE A 98 15.42 12.89 -8.49
C ILE A 98 15.96 14.27 -8.89
N LYS A 99 15.36 15.33 -8.36
CA LYS A 99 15.84 16.70 -8.65
C LYS A 99 17.26 16.92 -8.15
N ALA A 100 17.61 16.45 -6.97
CA ALA A 100 18.95 16.59 -6.41
C ALA A 100 20.01 15.81 -7.19
N ARG A 101 19.63 14.71 -7.87
CA ARG A 101 20.50 13.89 -8.70
C ARG A 101 20.43 14.23 -10.20
N ARG A 102 19.81 15.35 -10.55
CA ARG A 102 19.56 15.71 -11.96
C ARG A 102 20.83 15.72 -12.79
N ASP A 103 21.95 16.18 -12.21
CA ASP A 103 23.20 16.38 -12.91
C ASP A 103 24.15 15.16 -12.86
N ASN A 104 23.78 14.11 -12.11
CA ASN A 104 24.51 12.84 -12.07
C ASN A 104 24.43 12.10 -13.41
N ASP A 105 25.29 11.10 -13.60
CA ASP A 105 25.23 10.22 -14.78
C ASP A 105 23.86 9.52 -14.91
N ILE A 106 23.38 9.38 -16.15
CA ILE A 106 22.07 8.79 -16.45
C ILE A 106 21.99 7.33 -15.98
N ALA A 107 23.09 6.59 -16.12
CA ALA A 107 23.12 5.19 -15.68
C ALA A 107 23.06 5.09 -14.14
N GLU A 108 23.72 5.99 -13.42
CA GLU A 108 23.62 6.06 -11.96
C GLU A 108 22.19 6.39 -11.51
N GLN A 109 21.58 7.41 -12.15
CA GLN A 109 20.17 7.74 -11.90
C GLN A 109 19.24 6.54 -12.16
N GLY A 110 19.46 5.85 -13.29
CA GLY A 110 18.68 4.67 -13.68
C GLY A 110 18.79 3.53 -12.68
N ARG A 111 19.99 3.20 -12.21
CA ARG A 111 20.24 2.19 -11.18
C ARG A 111 19.51 2.54 -9.87
N TRP A 112 19.65 3.78 -9.42
CA TRP A 112 18.98 4.23 -8.20
C TRP A 112 17.45 4.23 -8.32
N ILE A 113 16.89 4.73 -9.42
CA ILE A 113 15.44 4.71 -9.67
C ILE A 113 14.93 3.27 -9.70
N ARG A 114 15.67 2.36 -10.35
CA ARG A 114 15.35 0.92 -10.35
C ARG A 114 15.25 0.37 -8.92
N SER A 115 16.23 0.66 -8.07
CA SER A 115 16.23 0.17 -6.68
C SER A 115 15.02 0.69 -5.88
N VAL A 116 14.65 1.96 -6.06
CA VAL A 116 13.46 2.56 -5.44
C VAL A 116 12.17 1.87 -5.89
N ILE A 117 12.02 1.63 -7.19
CA ILE A 117 10.83 0.97 -7.76
C ILE A 117 10.76 -0.49 -7.30
N LEU A 118 11.88 -1.21 -7.29
CA LEU A 118 11.96 -2.59 -6.79
C LEU A 118 11.58 -2.67 -5.31
N GLY A 119 12.14 -1.80 -4.47
CA GLY A 119 11.81 -1.75 -3.05
C GLY A 119 10.30 -1.51 -2.82
N TYR A 120 9.70 -0.56 -3.54
CA TYR A 120 8.27 -0.32 -3.46
C TYR A 120 7.45 -1.51 -3.96
N ARG A 121 7.82 -2.11 -5.09
CA ARG A 121 7.16 -3.32 -5.64
C ARG A 121 7.23 -4.48 -4.66
N ASN A 122 8.40 -4.76 -4.10
CA ASN A 122 8.61 -5.91 -3.23
C ASN A 122 7.69 -5.89 -2.00
N TYR A 123 7.34 -4.70 -1.51
CA TYR A 123 6.43 -4.57 -0.38
C TYR A 123 4.95 -4.47 -0.81
N PHE A 124 4.66 -3.70 -1.85
CA PHE A 124 3.30 -3.31 -2.20
C PHE A 124 2.67 -4.12 -3.35
N ALA A 125 3.41 -5.02 -4.02
CA ALA A 125 2.85 -5.83 -5.12
C ALA A 125 2.01 -7.01 -4.60
N VAL A 126 0.93 -6.69 -3.91
CA VAL A 126 -0.09 -7.63 -3.42
C VAL A 126 -1.33 -7.61 -4.32
N PRO A 127 -2.16 -8.67 -4.30
CA PRO A 127 -3.44 -8.69 -5.01
C PRO A 127 -4.28 -7.43 -4.72
N ARG A 128 -4.92 -6.89 -5.75
CA ARG A 128 -5.77 -5.67 -5.71
C ARG A 128 -5.05 -4.35 -5.44
N ASN A 129 -3.70 -4.34 -5.34
CA ASN A 129 -2.91 -3.12 -5.19
C ASN A 129 -1.97 -2.84 -6.37
N MET A 130 -1.98 -3.68 -7.41
CA MET A 130 -1.08 -3.58 -8.56
C MET A 130 -1.19 -2.24 -9.30
N ASP A 131 -2.40 -1.67 -9.38
CA ASP A 131 -2.62 -0.37 -10.02
C ASP A 131 -1.87 0.75 -9.29
N THR A 132 -1.83 0.69 -7.94
CA THR A 132 -1.06 1.64 -7.14
C THR A 132 0.45 1.50 -7.40
N VAL A 133 0.94 0.26 -7.54
CA VAL A 133 2.36 -0.01 -7.84
C VAL A 133 2.72 0.48 -9.25
N LYS A 134 1.87 0.21 -10.24
CA LYS A 134 2.04 0.72 -11.62
C LYS A 134 2.04 2.25 -11.64
N ARG A 135 1.09 2.87 -10.93
CA ARG A 135 1.02 4.33 -10.79
C ARG A 135 2.28 4.90 -10.15
N PHE A 136 2.80 4.28 -9.08
CA PHE A 136 4.05 4.71 -8.44
C PHE A 136 5.21 4.75 -9.43
N ARG A 137 5.42 3.67 -10.21
CA ARG A 137 6.43 3.62 -11.26
C ARG A 137 6.25 4.74 -12.28
N ASN A 138 5.03 4.91 -12.80
CA ASN A 138 4.76 5.89 -13.85
C ASN A 138 4.99 7.33 -13.37
N GLU A 139 4.62 7.66 -12.15
CA GLU A 139 4.86 8.97 -11.53
C GLU A 139 6.36 9.25 -11.35
N ILE A 140 7.15 8.23 -11.01
CA ILE A 140 8.61 8.36 -10.91
C ILE A 140 9.23 8.55 -12.30
N LEU A 141 8.81 7.79 -13.31
CA LEU A 141 9.28 7.95 -14.68
C LEU A 141 9.00 9.34 -15.22
N LEU A 142 7.79 9.84 -14.98
CA LEU A 142 7.42 11.19 -15.39
C LEU A 142 8.27 12.27 -14.67
N ALA A 143 8.54 12.06 -13.39
CA ALA A 143 9.42 12.96 -12.63
C ALA A 143 10.85 12.95 -13.16
N TRP A 144 11.38 11.75 -13.51
CA TRP A 144 12.71 11.59 -14.09
C TRP A 144 12.81 12.25 -15.47
N TYR A 145 11.82 11.99 -16.33
CA TYR A 145 11.72 12.66 -17.63
C TYR A 145 11.77 14.18 -17.51
N ARG A 146 10.96 14.75 -16.61
CA ARG A 146 10.96 16.20 -16.37
C ARG A 146 12.28 16.72 -15.82
N ALA A 147 12.98 15.94 -15.00
CA ALA A 147 14.29 16.30 -14.48
C ALA A 147 15.35 16.33 -15.58
N LEU A 148 15.39 15.30 -16.47
CA LEU A 148 16.33 15.24 -17.59
C LEU A 148 16.08 16.36 -18.61
N ARG A 149 14.82 16.68 -18.88
CA ARG A 149 14.50 17.82 -19.77
C ARG A 149 15.01 19.16 -19.24
N ARG A 150 15.08 19.33 -17.93
CA ARG A 150 15.58 20.56 -17.28
C ARG A 150 17.09 20.59 -17.07
N ARG A 151 17.81 19.59 -17.54
CA ARG A 151 19.26 19.47 -17.37
C ARG A 151 20.05 20.37 -18.36
N SER A 152 19.56 20.51 -19.58
CA SER A 152 20.22 21.28 -20.64
C SER A 152 19.25 21.69 -21.74
N GLN A 153 19.61 22.64 -22.58
CA GLN A 153 18.84 23.04 -23.77
C GLN A 153 18.55 21.82 -24.69
N LYS A 154 19.55 20.93 -24.89
CA LYS A 154 19.36 19.68 -25.65
C LYS A 154 18.35 18.76 -24.94
N GLY A 155 18.40 18.70 -23.63
CA GLY A 155 17.45 17.93 -22.81
C GLY A 155 16.02 18.47 -22.93
N GLU A 156 15.84 19.76 -23.00
CA GLU A 156 14.51 20.39 -23.11
C GLU A 156 13.74 19.93 -24.34
N LYS A 157 14.43 19.72 -25.45
CA LYS A 157 13.86 19.23 -26.72
C LYS A 157 13.72 17.69 -26.77
N MET A 158 14.09 16.94 -25.72
CA MET A 158 14.04 15.48 -25.70
C MET A 158 12.60 14.97 -25.82
N PRO A 159 12.22 14.25 -26.89
CA PRO A 159 10.90 13.66 -27.03
C PRO A 159 10.74 12.44 -26.10
N TRP A 160 9.50 12.11 -25.76
CA TRP A 160 9.20 10.94 -24.94
C TRP A 160 9.75 9.62 -25.50
N LYS A 161 9.76 9.47 -26.82
CA LYS A 161 10.31 8.29 -27.52
C LYS A 161 11.78 8.06 -27.16
N SER A 162 12.59 9.13 -27.18
CA SER A 162 14.01 9.05 -26.80
C SER A 162 14.20 8.72 -25.33
N PHE A 163 13.40 9.32 -24.43
CA PHE A 163 13.41 8.97 -23.02
C PHE A 163 13.00 7.50 -22.79
N ARG A 164 12.05 6.98 -23.58
CA ARG A 164 11.64 5.57 -23.50
C ARG A 164 12.83 4.63 -23.72
N ASN A 165 13.68 4.89 -24.68
CA ASN A 165 14.88 4.09 -24.94
C ASN A 165 15.86 4.11 -23.76
N ILE A 166 15.95 5.24 -23.05
CA ILE A 166 16.76 5.35 -21.84
C ILE A 166 16.17 4.52 -20.70
N TYR A 167 14.89 4.71 -20.38
CA TYR A 167 14.34 4.08 -19.17
C TYR A 167 14.07 2.59 -19.32
N ILE A 168 13.85 2.07 -20.53
CA ILE A 168 13.51 0.66 -20.74
C ILE A 168 14.61 -0.30 -20.24
N CYS A 169 15.86 0.14 -20.32
CA CYS A 169 17.01 -0.62 -19.83
C CYS A 169 17.03 -0.79 -18.31
N TRP A 170 16.40 0.15 -17.58
CA TRP A 170 16.46 0.20 -16.11
C TRP A 170 15.18 -0.26 -15.43
N MET A 171 14.04 -0.19 -16.13
CA MET A 171 12.75 -0.38 -15.48
C MET A 171 12.37 -1.84 -15.30
N PRO A 172 12.12 -2.27 -14.05
CA PRO A 172 11.66 -3.62 -13.79
C PRO A 172 10.22 -3.80 -14.28
N ARG A 173 9.90 -5.02 -14.71
CA ARG A 173 8.50 -5.41 -14.92
C ARG A 173 7.75 -5.38 -13.60
N ILE A 174 6.56 -4.81 -13.61
CA ILE A 174 5.67 -4.80 -12.44
C ILE A 174 4.81 -6.06 -12.48
N THR A 175 5.20 -7.03 -11.68
CA THR A 175 4.50 -8.31 -11.53
C THR A 175 3.97 -8.46 -10.11
N LEU A 176 2.92 -9.25 -9.95
CA LEU A 176 2.43 -9.66 -8.65
C LEU A 176 3.48 -10.55 -7.98
N LEU A 177 3.88 -10.21 -6.76
CA LEU A 177 4.92 -10.96 -6.03
C LEU A 177 4.34 -11.80 -4.88
N HIS A 178 3.24 -11.35 -4.30
CA HIS A 178 2.64 -12.03 -3.19
C HIS A 178 1.39 -12.78 -3.66
N PRO A 179 1.27 -14.07 -3.38
CA PRO A 179 0.09 -14.84 -3.75
C PRO A 179 -1.14 -14.35 -2.98
N TRP A 180 -2.31 -14.77 -3.44
CA TRP A 180 -3.54 -14.54 -2.71
C TRP A 180 -3.49 -15.20 -1.33
N PRO A 181 -4.16 -14.64 -0.30
CA PRO A 181 -4.11 -15.17 1.06
C PRO A 181 -4.51 -16.65 1.15
N TRP A 182 -5.55 -17.07 0.41
CA TRP A 182 -6.00 -18.47 0.39
C TRP A 182 -4.96 -19.41 -0.23
N VAL A 183 -4.27 -19.01 -1.30
CA VAL A 183 -3.19 -19.82 -1.89
C VAL A 183 -2.05 -20.04 -0.89
N ARG A 184 -1.75 -19.02 -0.08
CA ARG A 184 -0.78 -19.11 1.00
C ARG A 184 -1.24 -20.03 2.12
N PHE A 185 -2.53 -19.96 2.45
CA PHE A 185 -3.14 -20.77 3.50
C PHE A 185 -3.12 -22.24 3.07
N ASP A 186 -3.60 -22.55 1.86
CA ASP A 186 -3.65 -23.90 1.32
C ASP A 186 -2.26 -24.52 1.21
N ALA A 187 -1.24 -23.78 0.76
CA ALA A 187 0.14 -24.22 0.71
C ALA A 187 0.75 -24.55 2.09
N ARG A 188 0.23 -23.96 3.17
CA ARG A 188 0.70 -24.17 4.54
C ARG A 188 -0.05 -25.27 5.29
N TYR A 189 -1.32 -25.47 4.93
CA TYR A 189 -2.26 -26.33 5.63
C TYR A 189 -2.94 -27.33 4.71
N SER A 190 -2.34 -27.60 3.52
CA SER A 190 -2.78 -28.72 2.67
C SER A 190 -2.61 -30.02 3.45
N ARG A 191 -3.75 -30.65 3.72
CA ARG A 191 -3.82 -32.00 4.30
C ARG A 191 -3.52 -33.04 3.24
#